data_30fc724f57e5f9ab331730972deb9e39
#
_entry.id   30fc724f57e5f9ab331730972deb9e39
#
_cell.length_a   1.000
_cell.length_b   1.000
_cell.length_c   1.000
_cell.angle_alpha   90.00
_cell.angle_beta   90.00
_cell.angle_gamma   90.00
#
_symmetry.space_group_name_H-M   'P 1'
#
loop_
_entity.id
_entity.type
_entity.pdbx_description
1 polymer ?
#
loop_
_entity_poly.entity_id
_entity_poly.type
_entity_poly.pdbx_seq_one_letter_code
_entity_poly.pdbx_strand_id
1 'polypeptide(L)'
;MFYERSCFIFDLDGTLIDSLGVWSQVDQELMRRLSNGRVMLSEDEAGTLRIRAMKTYGEGSDAYLKYMADLKRAFDLPGTPEEIHFQRYSLAQEFLRTRVHYREGAAELIKYLKALGKKLAIVTTTRRRNIDVY
;
A
#
# COMPACT_ATOMS: atom_id res chain seq x y z
N MET A 1 3.25 31.91 11.90
CA MET A 1 2.62 30.69 11.30
C MET A 1 3.61 29.51 11.34
N PHE A 2 4.24 29.09 10.26
CA PHE A 2 5.24 28.00 10.33
C PHE A 2 6.48 28.34 11.16
N TYR A 3 6.90 29.57 11.18
CA TYR A 3 8.09 30.03 11.91
C TYR A 3 7.94 29.91 13.44
N GLU A 4 6.72 30.01 13.94
CA GLU A 4 6.42 29.95 15.37
C GLU A 4 6.35 28.52 15.92
N ARG A 5 6.17 27.54 15.05
CA ARG A 5 6.09 26.13 15.45
C ARG A 5 7.47 25.50 15.46
N SER A 6 7.74 24.67 16.47
CA SER A 6 9.02 24.00 16.66
C SER A 6 9.03 22.56 16.15
N CYS A 7 7.85 21.96 15.97
CA CYS A 7 7.69 20.57 15.56
C CYS A 7 6.57 20.45 14.50
N PHE A 8 6.82 19.61 13.50
CA PHE A 8 5.85 19.25 12.45
C PHE A 8 5.71 17.75 12.40
N ILE A 9 4.47 17.30 12.42
CA ILE A 9 4.10 15.89 12.33
C ILE A 9 3.36 15.70 11.02
N PHE A 10 3.81 14.74 10.22
CA PHE A 10 3.24 14.42 8.91
C PHE A 10 2.60 13.03 8.93
N ASP A 11 1.48 12.91 8.25
CA ASP A 11 1.05 11.63 7.72
C ASP A 11 1.93 11.24 6.53
N LEU A 12 2.00 9.95 6.20
CA LEU A 12 2.86 9.45 5.14
C LEU A 12 2.08 9.21 3.85
N ASP A 13 1.20 8.20 3.87
CA ASP A 13 0.51 7.70 2.68
C ASP A 13 -0.52 8.68 2.15
N GLY A 14 -0.35 9.12 0.91
CA GLY A 14 -1.20 10.14 0.29
C GLY A 14 -0.91 11.57 0.74
N THR A 15 -0.01 11.77 1.70
CA THR A 15 0.42 13.08 2.20
C THR A 15 1.82 13.44 1.72
N LEU A 16 2.84 12.71 2.14
CA LEU A 16 4.22 12.90 1.70
C LEU A 16 4.57 12.10 0.46
N ILE A 17 3.97 10.93 0.32
CA ILE A 17 4.19 10.01 -0.79
C ILE A 17 2.86 9.67 -1.48
N ASP A 18 2.92 9.43 -2.79
CA ASP A 18 1.78 9.02 -3.59
C ASP A 18 1.67 7.48 -3.61
N SER A 19 1.22 6.93 -2.47
CA SER A 19 1.04 5.49 -2.27
C SER A 19 -0.41 5.03 -2.34
N LEU A 20 -1.36 5.96 -2.51
CA LEU A 20 -2.77 5.63 -2.66
C LEU A 20 -2.98 4.90 -4.00
N GLY A 21 -3.74 3.82 -3.95
CA GLY A 21 -4.01 3.00 -5.14
C GLY A 21 -2.95 1.93 -5.44
N VAL A 22 -1.73 2.02 -4.91
CA VAL A 22 -0.69 1.02 -5.18
C VAL A 22 -1.13 -0.41 -4.82
N TRP A 23 -1.86 -0.57 -3.74
CA TRP A 23 -2.39 -1.87 -3.33
C TRP A 23 -3.45 -2.44 -4.26
N SER A 24 -4.25 -1.57 -4.90
CA SER A 24 -5.19 -1.98 -5.94
C SER A 24 -4.45 -2.45 -7.19
N GLN A 25 -3.37 -1.76 -7.56
CA GLN A 25 -2.50 -2.16 -8.67
C GLN A 25 -1.79 -3.49 -8.37
N VAL A 26 -1.37 -3.72 -7.13
CA VAL A 26 -0.81 -5.01 -6.69
C VAL A 26 -1.83 -6.12 -6.87
N ASP A 27 -3.05 -5.93 -6.38
CA ASP A 27 -4.10 -6.93 -6.47
C ASP A 27 -4.50 -7.19 -7.94
N GLN A 28 -4.59 -6.15 -8.75
CA GLN A 28 -4.85 -6.24 -10.19
C GLN A 28 -3.79 -7.09 -10.90
N GLU A 29 -2.51 -6.79 -10.69
CA GLU A 29 -1.41 -7.51 -11.31
C GLU A 29 -1.28 -8.96 -10.80
N LEU A 30 -1.52 -9.17 -9.51
CA LEU A 30 -1.57 -10.50 -8.92
C LEU A 30 -2.62 -11.38 -9.62
N MET A 31 -3.84 -10.87 -9.78
CA MET A 31 -4.93 -11.58 -10.46
C MET A 31 -4.57 -11.90 -11.91
N ARG A 32 -4.00 -10.94 -12.63
CA ARG A 32 -3.55 -11.13 -14.01
C ARG A 32 -2.51 -12.25 -14.11
N ARG A 33 -1.50 -12.24 -13.24
CA ARG A 33 -0.42 -13.25 -13.23
C ARG A 33 -0.95 -14.64 -12.88
N LEU A 34 -1.67 -14.76 -11.78
CA LEU A 34 -2.15 -16.06 -11.28
C LEU A 34 -3.18 -16.71 -12.20
N SER A 35 -3.95 -15.92 -12.93
CA SER A 35 -4.95 -16.43 -13.88
C SER A 35 -4.42 -16.57 -15.31
N ASN A 36 -3.12 -16.32 -15.57
CA ASN A 36 -2.56 -16.25 -16.91
C ASN A 36 -3.33 -15.29 -17.84
N GLY A 37 -3.72 -14.13 -17.32
CA GLY A 37 -4.45 -13.10 -18.05
C GLY A 37 -5.96 -13.37 -18.21
N ARG A 38 -6.48 -14.46 -17.70
CA ARG A 38 -7.91 -14.81 -17.78
C ARG A 38 -8.77 -13.82 -16.95
N VAL A 39 -8.25 -13.34 -15.84
CA VAL A 39 -8.91 -12.36 -14.96
C VAL A 39 -8.19 -11.02 -15.07
N MET A 40 -8.91 -10.03 -15.54
CA MET A 40 -8.44 -8.65 -15.70
C MET A 40 -9.36 -7.73 -14.89
N LEU A 41 -8.94 -7.40 -13.68
CA LEU A 41 -9.66 -6.45 -12.82
C LEU A 41 -9.20 -5.03 -13.12
N SER A 42 -10.08 -4.06 -13.01
CA SER A 42 -9.72 -2.65 -12.88
C SER A 42 -9.18 -2.36 -11.48
N GLU A 43 -8.51 -1.21 -11.29
CA GLU A 43 -8.06 -0.77 -9.97
C GLU A 43 -9.23 -0.62 -8.99
N ASP A 44 -10.37 -0.11 -9.45
CA ASP A 44 -11.58 0.07 -8.64
C ASP A 44 -12.18 -1.27 -8.20
N GLU A 45 -12.24 -2.25 -9.10
CA GLU A 45 -12.71 -3.60 -8.77
C GLU A 45 -11.80 -4.28 -7.75
N ALA A 46 -10.49 -4.23 -7.95
CA ALA A 46 -9.51 -4.79 -7.03
C ALA A 46 -9.59 -4.10 -5.65
N GLY A 47 -9.69 -2.78 -5.63
CA GLY A 47 -9.87 -1.99 -4.41
C GLY A 47 -11.16 -2.34 -3.67
N THR A 48 -12.26 -2.50 -4.39
CA THR A 48 -13.57 -2.87 -3.83
C THR A 48 -13.54 -4.25 -3.19
N LEU A 49 -12.93 -5.23 -3.84
CA LEU A 49 -12.78 -6.59 -3.29
C LEU A 49 -11.97 -6.58 -1.99
N ARG A 50 -10.86 -5.85 -1.97
CA ARG A 50 -10.02 -5.72 -0.77
C ARG A 50 -10.76 -5.02 0.37
N ILE A 51 -11.41 -3.90 0.11
CA ILE A 51 -12.17 -3.15 1.13
C ILE A 51 -13.28 -4.02 1.72
N ARG A 52 -14.01 -4.76 0.89
CA ARG A 52 -15.03 -5.71 1.35
C ARG A 52 -14.45 -6.76 2.29
N ALA A 53 -13.32 -7.37 1.91
CA ALA A 53 -12.66 -8.38 2.72
C ALA A 53 -12.21 -7.80 4.08
N MET A 54 -11.60 -6.62 4.09
CA MET A 54 -11.17 -5.96 5.33
C MET A 54 -12.35 -5.59 6.23
N LYS A 55 -13.46 -5.16 5.66
CA LYS A 55 -14.71 -4.94 6.43
C LYS A 55 -15.27 -6.23 7.04
N THR A 56 -15.11 -7.35 6.35
CA THR A 56 -15.62 -8.66 6.80
C THR A 56 -14.71 -9.31 7.83
N TYR A 57 -13.42 -9.29 7.62
CA TYR A 57 -12.43 -10.06 8.38
C TYR A 57 -11.58 -9.22 9.34
N GLY A 58 -11.68 -7.90 9.27
CA GLY A 58 -10.81 -6.97 10.00
C GLY A 58 -9.47 -6.77 9.31
N GLU A 59 -8.49 -6.32 10.07
CA GLU A 59 -7.13 -6.02 9.60
C GLU A 59 -6.13 -7.00 10.21
N GLY A 60 -5.08 -7.32 9.46
CA GLY A 60 -4.01 -8.20 9.92
C GLY A 60 -3.73 -9.38 8.99
N SER A 61 -2.77 -10.20 9.37
CA SER A 61 -2.30 -11.31 8.52
C SER A 61 -3.38 -12.36 8.27
N ASP A 62 -4.17 -12.68 9.28
CA ASP A 62 -5.26 -13.65 9.17
C ASP A 62 -6.37 -13.16 8.23
N ALA A 63 -6.73 -11.88 8.31
CA ALA A 63 -7.69 -11.26 7.40
C ALA A 63 -7.22 -11.33 5.94
N TYR A 64 -5.94 -11.09 5.69
CA TYR A 64 -5.38 -11.20 4.34
C TYR A 64 -5.34 -12.63 3.82
N LEU A 65 -5.09 -13.63 4.66
CA LEU A 65 -5.19 -15.05 4.25
C LEU A 65 -6.61 -15.42 3.87
N LYS A 66 -7.60 -14.99 4.63
CA LYS A 66 -9.02 -15.16 4.28
C LYS A 66 -9.39 -14.48 2.96
N TYR A 67 -8.87 -13.26 2.76
CA TYR A 67 -9.03 -12.54 1.49
C TYR A 67 -8.42 -13.32 0.31
N MET A 68 -7.22 -13.87 0.47
CA MET A 68 -6.61 -14.70 -0.57
C MET A 68 -7.43 -15.98 -0.85
N ALA A 69 -7.98 -16.60 0.20
CA ALA A 69 -8.86 -17.76 0.04
C ALA A 69 -10.15 -17.41 -0.72
N ASP A 70 -10.71 -16.23 -0.48
CA ASP A 70 -11.90 -15.77 -1.22
C ASP A 70 -11.58 -15.50 -2.69
N LEU A 71 -10.47 -14.83 -2.99
CA LEU A 71 -10.01 -14.60 -4.37
C LEU A 71 -9.76 -15.93 -5.10
N LYS A 72 -9.07 -16.87 -4.44
CA LYS A 72 -8.82 -18.19 -4.99
C LYS A 72 -10.13 -18.88 -5.38
N ARG A 73 -11.10 -18.88 -4.48
CA ARG A 73 -12.41 -19.53 -4.70
C ARG A 73 -13.22 -18.83 -5.79
N ALA A 74 -13.26 -17.50 -5.76
CA ALA A 74 -14.08 -16.72 -6.70
C ALA A 74 -13.55 -16.79 -8.14
N PHE A 75 -12.24 -16.88 -8.31
CA PHE A 75 -11.59 -16.78 -9.62
C PHE A 75 -10.83 -18.06 -10.04
N ASP A 76 -10.96 -19.14 -9.27
CA ASP A 76 -10.28 -20.41 -9.53
C ASP A 76 -8.77 -20.25 -9.74
N LEU A 77 -8.12 -19.64 -8.73
CA LEU A 77 -6.68 -19.37 -8.79
C LEU A 77 -5.86 -20.58 -8.33
N PRO A 78 -4.68 -20.82 -8.93
CA PRO A 78 -3.78 -21.87 -8.49
C PRO A 78 -3.10 -21.53 -7.16
N GLY A 79 -2.55 -22.55 -6.51
CA GLY A 79 -1.81 -22.43 -5.27
C GLY A 79 -2.67 -22.40 -4.01
N THR A 80 -2.03 -22.31 -2.87
CA THR A 80 -2.69 -22.15 -1.57
C THR A 80 -2.88 -20.66 -1.24
N PRO A 81 -3.79 -20.29 -0.31
CA PRO A 81 -3.93 -18.92 0.15
C PRO A 81 -2.61 -18.32 0.67
N GLU A 82 -1.78 -19.12 1.32
CA GLU A 82 -0.46 -18.74 1.83
C GLU A 82 0.51 -18.41 0.70
N GLU A 83 0.55 -19.23 -0.34
CA GLU A 83 1.38 -18.99 -1.53
C GLU A 83 0.92 -17.74 -2.29
N ILE A 84 -0.39 -17.55 -2.44
CA ILE A 84 -0.97 -16.35 -3.07
C ILE A 84 -0.62 -15.10 -2.23
N HIS A 85 -0.72 -15.20 -0.90
CA HIS A 85 -0.35 -14.12 0.00
C HIS A 85 1.14 -13.75 -0.10
N PHE A 86 2.00 -14.76 -0.16
CA PHE A 86 3.44 -14.53 -0.34
C PHE A 86 3.75 -13.84 -1.68
N GLN A 87 3.13 -14.28 -2.77
CA GLN A 87 3.30 -13.65 -4.09
C GLN A 87 2.77 -12.21 -4.10
N ARG A 88 1.59 -12.00 -3.49
CA ARG A 88 1.04 -10.65 -3.31
C ARG A 88 2.00 -9.72 -2.58
N TYR A 89 2.58 -10.22 -1.50
CA TYR A 89 3.50 -9.43 -0.70
C TYR A 89 4.80 -9.12 -1.45
N SER A 90 5.36 -10.09 -2.17
CA SER A 90 6.56 -9.89 -3.00
C SER A 90 6.31 -8.85 -4.08
N LEU A 91 5.16 -8.92 -4.75
CA LEU A 91 4.75 -7.95 -5.76
C LEU A 91 4.52 -6.56 -5.15
N ALA A 92 3.95 -6.50 -3.94
CA ALA A 92 3.79 -5.24 -3.22
C ALA A 92 5.13 -4.58 -2.93
N GLN A 93 6.15 -5.33 -2.47
CA GLN A 93 7.49 -4.79 -2.23
C GLN A 93 8.11 -4.21 -3.52
N GLU A 94 7.92 -4.88 -4.65
CA GLU A 94 8.36 -4.36 -5.95
C GLU A 94 7.66 -3.04 -6.30
N PHE A 95 6.33 -2.99 -6.17
CA PHE A 95 5.52 -1.80 -6.52
C PHE A 95 5.79 -0.62 -5.59
N LEU A 96 5.91 -0.86 -4.28
CA LEU A 96 6.26 0.17 -3.32
C LEU A 96 7.62 0.81 -3.63
N ARG A 97 8.58 0.01 -4.07
CA ARG A 97 9.91 0.49 -4.43
C ARG A 97 9.94 1.24 -5.76
N THR A 98 9.16 0.82 -6.74
CA THR A 98 9.28 1.30 -8.12
C THR A 98 8.20 2.29 -8.55
N ARG A 99 7.06 2.33 -7.86
CA ARG A 99 5.88 3.11 -8.27
C ARG A 99 5.48 4.21 -7.29
N VAL A 100 6.04 4.21 -6.08
CA VAL A 100 5.74 5.22 -5.07
C VAL A 100 6.77 6.32 -5.12
N HIS A 101 6.32 7.56 -5.23
CA HIS A 101 7.16 8.75 -5.31
C HIS A 101 6.70 9.79 -4.29
N TYR A 102 7.56 10.75 -3.98
CA TYR A 102 7.15 11.92 -3.21
C TYR A 102 6.05 12.68 -3.96
N ARG A 103 5.08 13.15 -3.20
CA ARG A 103 4.14 14.12 -3.74
C ARG A 103 4.87 15.43 -4.05
N GLU A 104 4.36 16.15 -5.06
CA GLU A 104 4.91 17.43 -5.47
C GLU A 104 5.07 18.38 -4.28
N GLY A 105 6.24 18.95 -4.11
CA GLY A 105 6.59 19.86 -3.03
C GLY A 105 6.89 19.21 -1.68
N ALA A 106 6.64 17.90 -1.48
CA ALA A 106 6.83 17.26 -0.18
C ALA A 106 8.31 17.20 0.24
N ALA A 107 9.20 16.81 -0.67
CA ALA A 107 10.62 16.73 -0.39
C ALA A 107 11.22 18.13 -0.12
N GLU A 108 10.82 19.12 -0.89
CA GLU A 108 11.23 20.53 -0.75
C GLU A 108 10.77 21.09 0.60
N LEU A 109 9.52 20.84 1.00
CA LEU A 109 8.98 21.27 2.30
C LEU A 109 9.78 20.67 3.45
N ILE A 110 10.07 19.37 3.41
CA ILE A 110 10.85 18.69 4.45
C ILE A 110 12.26 19.30 4.55
N LYS A 111 12.94 19.50 3.41
CA LYS A 111 14.27 20.12 3.37
C LYS A 111 14.24 21.54 3.95
N TYR A 112 13.25 22.32 3.57
CA TYR A 112 13.06 23.69 4.06
C TYR A 112 12.87 23.72 5.58
N LEU A 113 11.96 22.91 6.13
CA LEU A 113 11.71 22.84 7.57
C LEU A 113 12.94 22.34 8.35
N LYS A 114 13.70 21.38 7.81
CA LYS A 114 14.97 20.95 8.40
C LYS A 114 16.01 22.08 8.41
N ALA A 115 16.12 22.84 7.35
CA ALA A 115 17.02 23.98 7.27
C ALA A 115 16.67 25.08 8.29
N LEU A 116 15.39 25.21 8.65
CA LEU A 116 14.92 26.10 9.74
C LEU A 116 15.13 25.50 11.15
N GLY A 117 15.78 24.35 11.28
CA GLY A 117 16.01 23.68 12.57
C GLY A 117 14.75 23.10 13.21
N LYS A 118 13.68 22.87 12.44
CA LYS A 118 12.44 22.31 12.97
C LYS A 118 12.56 20.83 13.24
N LYS A 119 11.87 20.35 14.29
CA LYS A 119 11.72 18.93 14.57
C LYS A 119 10.66 18.35 13.65
N LEU A 120 10.95 17.20 13.04
CA LEU A 120 10.04 16.52 12.11
C LEU A 120 9.76 15.11 12.61
N ALA A 121 8.51 14.69 12.50
CA ALA A 121 8.05 13.34 12.80
C ALA A 121 7.04 12.86 11.76
N ILE A 122 6.95 11.55 11.59
CA ILE A 122 5.93 10.90 10.76
C ILE A 122 5.06 10.05 11.68
N VAL A 123 3.75 10.16 11.52
CA VAL A 123 2.77 9.27 12.14
C VAL A 123 2.00 8.57 11.03
N THR A 124 2.06 7.24 11.01
CA THR A 124 1.46 6.43 9.95
C THR A 124 0.93 5.13 10.50
N THR A 125 -0.11 4.58 9.87
CA THR A 125 -0.63 3.23 10.11
C THR A 125 0.10 2.16 9.29
N THR A 126 0.99 2.57 8.38
CA THR A 126 1.76 1.66 7.54
C THR A 126 2.76 0.85 8.37
N ARG A 127 2.82 -0.45 8.11
CA ARG A 127 3.76 -1.35 8.82
C ARG A 127 5.20 -0.96 8.52
N ARG A 128 6.06 -1.01 9.53
CA ARG A 128 7.49 -0.64 9.46
C ARG A 128 8.20 -1.23 8.24
N ARG A 129 8.03 -2.53 7.99
CA ARG A 129 8.63 -3.22 6.85
C ARG A 129 8.26 -2.64 5.47
N ASN A 130 7.11 -1.96 5.35
CA ASN A 130 6.72 -1.29 4.11
C ASN A 130 7.35 0.10 4.03
N ILE A 131 7.49 0.79 5.17
CA ILE A 131 8.13 2.11 5.24
C ILE A 131 9.61 2.02 4.83
N ASP A 132 10.29 0.96 5.23
CA ASP A 132 11.72 0.77 4.94
C ASP A 132 12.00 0.51 3.44
N VAL A 133 10.96 0.36 2.61
CA VAL A 133 11.04 0.15 1.15
C VAL A 133 10.88 1.46 0.35
N TYR A 134 10.20 2.46 0.91
CA TYR A 134 9.94 3.75 0.25
C TYR A 134 11.19 4.58 -0.04
#